data_4e8d3604f06fe4fdadd1cb4b101ec699
#
_entry.id   4e8d3604f06fe4fdadd1cb4b101ec699
#
_cell.length_a   1.000
_cell.length_b   1.000
_cell.length_c   1.000
_cell.angle_alpha   90.00
_cell.angle_beta   90.00
_cell.angle_gamma   90.00
#
_symmetry.space_group_name_H-M   'P 1'
#
loop_
_entity.id
_entity.type
_entity.pdbx_description
1 polymer ?
#
loop_
_entity_poly.entity_id
_entity_poly.type
_entity_poly.pdbx_seq_one_letter_code
_entity_poly.pdbx_strand_id
1 'polypeptide(L)'
;LSSLVGSEMCIRDSFKSLGDGVIALQNATQKGTSFLFGFLSSPGLPFVQSDPSAQVQSAYFAFGILPFILVMSALTAWLWHIKVLKIIVDAFSKVCQKLFNIGGPIGLGAAANVFVGQVEAPLLIRPYLSRLTNKELLILLTAGMSTVAGSIMVALVTILNGQFPDINLIQHLITASVISVPAAIIYSNIMMPSNEVTTFDESKLPKLYNSSMDAITKGTRDGLEIALSVGAILIVFITLVALVDSLLGIISEDLSLQAILGFIFAPICWLMGIPWEEAVVAGQLLGIKTALNEFVAYAGLANLEPGLLSEQSKLITLYALCGFANFSSVGILVAGVGAMAPERKNDLVSVSLKALIGATLASCMTGLVIGLVNYL
;
A
#
# COMPACT_ATOMS: atom_id res chain seq x y z
N LEU A 1 21.93 27.97 -6.20
CA LEU A 1 20.49 28.21 -6.37
C LEU A 1 19.99 27.74 -7.74
N SER A 2 20.64 28.09 -8.87
CA SER A 2 20.20 27.65 -10.22
C SER A 2 20.27 26.14 -10.43
N SER A 3 21.24 25.44 -9.85
CA SER A 3 21.36 23.98 -9.93
C SER A 3 20.31 23.25 -9.09
N LEU A 4 19.88 23.82 -7.96
CA LEU A 4 18.81 23.31 -7.12
C LEU A 4 17.44 23.46 -7.81
N VAL A 5 17.17 24.62 -8.39
CA VAL A 5 15.93 24.87 -9.16
C VAL A 5 15.86 23.97 -10.40
N GLY A 6 16.99 23.74 -11.07
CA GLY A 6 17.05 22.78 -12.19
C GLY A 6 16.81 21.35 -11.77
N SER A 7 17.30 20.92 -10.59
CA SER A 7 17.06 19.57 -10.07
C SER A 7 15.60 19.37 -9.61
N GLU A 8 14.99 20.37 -8.98
CA GLU A 8 13.56 20.33 -8.60
C GLU A 8 12.67 20.25 -9.84
N MET A 9 12.97 21.01 -10.88
CA MET A 9 12.21 20.99 -12.13
C MET A 9 12.33 19.63 -12.84
N CYS A 10 13.54 19.05 -12.92
CA CYS A 10 13.74 17.70 -13.46
C CYS A 10 13.03 16.61 -12.66
N ILE A 11 13.04 16.69 -11.33
CA ILE A 11 12.35 15.75 -10.47
C ILE A 11 10.84 15.86 -10.67
N ARG A 12 10.29 17.08 -10.68
CA ARG A 12 8.87 17.33 -10.91
C ARG A 12 8.41 16.87 -12.29
N ASP A 13 9.20 17.11 -13.33
CA ASP A 13 8.89 16.66 -14.69
C ASP A 13 8.95 15.14 -14.84
N SER A 14 9.89 14.47 -14.14
CA SER A 14 9.97 13.02 -14.09
C SER A 14 8.74 12.40 -13.42
N PHE A 15 8.27 12.97 -12.31
CA PHE A 15 7.05 12.52 -11.64
C PHE A 15 5.78 12.82 -12.44
N LYS A 16 5.73 13.95 -13.14
CA LYS A 16 4.63 14.26 -14.06
C LYS A 16 4.56 13.25 -15.19
N SER A 17 5.69 12.94 -15.82
CA SER A 17 5.79 11.92 -16.86
C SER A 17 5.36 10.53 -16.36
N LEU A 18 5.69 10.18 -15.12
CA LEU A 18 5.23 8.94 -14.48
C LEU A 18 3.71 8.95 -14.29
N GLY A 19 3.12 10.05 -13.84
CA GLY A 19 1.68 10.23 -13.70
C GLY A 19 0.95 10.08 -15.05
N ASP A 20 1.46 10.72 -16.09
CA ASP A 20 0.92 10.62 -17.46
C ASP A 20 1.00 9.17 -17.98
N GLY A 21 2.09 8.45 -17.67
CA GLY A 21 2.27 7.04 -17.98
C GLY A 21 1.21 6.15 -17.31
N VAL A 22 0.88 6.44 -16.05
CA VAL A 22 -0.17 5.68 -15.34
C VAL A 22 -1.56 5.99 -15.91
N ILE A 23 -1.87 7.24 -16.24
CA ILE A 23 -3.14 7.60 -16.90
C ILE A 23 -3.26 6.88 -18.26
N ALA A 24 -2.17 6.83 -19.03
CA ALA A 24 -2.14 6.09 -20.29
C ALA A 24 -2.39 4.59 -20.08
N LEU A 25 -1.82 4.01 -19.02
CA LEU A 25 -2.06 2.61 -18.66
C LEU A 25 -3.49 2.39 -18.18
N GLN A 26 -4.07 3.32 -17.43
CA GLN A 26 -5.49 3.29 -17.08
C GLN A 26 -6.37 3.24 -18.31
N ASN A 27 -6.17 4.13 -19.23
CA ASN A 27 -6.93 4.17 -20.48
C ASN A 27 -6.75 2.91 -21.32
N ALA A 28 -5.54 2.34 -21.37
CA ALA A 28 -5.26 1.08 -22.04
C ALA A 28 -5.97 -0.12 -21.37
N THR A 29 -5.92 -0.19 -20.04
CA THR A 29 -6.60 -1.24 -19.27
C THR A 29 -8.11 -1.15 -19.44
N GLN A 30 -8.67 0.05 -19.45
CA GLN A 30 -10.10 0.26 -19.67
C GLN A 30 -10.58 -0.29 -21.01
N LYS A 31 -9.75 -0.24 -22.06
CA LYS A 31 -10.09 -0.90 -23.34
C LYS A 31 -10.26 -2.41 -23.19
N GLY A 32 -9.38 -3.07 -22.44
CA GLY A 32 -9.48 -4.50 -22.16
C GLY A 32 -10.69 -4.85 -21.28
N THR A 33 -10.92 -4.08 -20.22
CA THR A 33 -12.07 -4.30 -19.33
C THR A 33 -13.41 -4.01 -20.00
N SER A 34 -13.48 -2.96 -20.81
CA SER A 34 -14.69 -2.65 -21.60
C SER A 34 -14.98 -3.71 -22.63
N PHE A 35 -13.95 -4.33 -23.23
CA PHE A 35 -14.14 -5.45 -24.16
C PHE A 35 -14.77 -6.67 -23.46
N LEU A 36 -14.34 -6.97 -22.21
CA LEU A 36 -14.84 -8.14 -21.47
C LEU A 36 -16.17 -7.86 -20.74
N PHE A 37 -16.30 -6.70 -20.11
CA PHE A 37 -17.37 -6.40 -19.16
C PHE A 37 -18.35 -5.32 -19.63
N GLY A 38 -18.07 -4.68 -20.77
CA GLY A 38 -18.94 -3.64 -21.32
C GLY A 38 -19.13 -2.47 -20.35
N PHE A 39 -20.37 -2.04 -20.18
CA PHE A 39 -20.75 -0.91 -19.33
C PHE A 39 -20.49 -1.13 -17.83
N LEU A 40 -20.30 -2.36 -17.37
CA LEU A 40 -19.98 -2.64 -15.97
C LEU A 40 -18.61 -2.09 -15.55
N SER A 41 -17.71 -1.87 -16.51
CA SER A 41 -16.35 -1.37 -16.28
C SER A 41 -16.15 0.10 -16.62
N SER A 42 -17.12 0.74 -17.26
CA SER A 42 -17.00 2.11 -17.78
C SER A 42 -18.05 3.03 -17.19
N PRO A 43 -17.72 4.31 -16.91
CA PRO A 43 -18.74 5.30 -16.59
C PRO A 43 -19.66 5.51 -17.81
N GLY A 44 -20.94 5.42 -17.59
CA GLY A 44 -21.97 5.59 -18.60
C GLY A 44 -22.88 4.36 -18.72
N LEU A 45 -24.18 4.62 -18.68
CA LEU A 45 -25.20 3.58 -18.79
C LEU A 45 -25.57 3.41 -20.27
N PRO A 46 -25.77 2.19 -20.76
CA PRO A 46 -26.22 1.94 -22.13
C PRO A 46 -27.74 2.20 -22.31
N PHE A 47 -28.40 2.71 -21.27
CA PHE A 47 -29.83 2.99 -21.21
C PHE A 47 -30.09 4.32 -20.53
N VAL A 48 -31.21 4.95 -20.83
CA VAL A 48 -31.68 6.19 -20.16
C VAL A 48 -32.35 5.80 -18.86
N GLN A 49 -31.95 6.45 -17.77
CA GLN A 49 -32.63 6.28 -16.48
C GLN A 49 -34.05 6.84 -16.56
N SER A 50 -35.03 6.05 -16.15
CA SER A 50 -36.44 6.50 -16.04
C SER A 50 -36.64 7.46 -14.87
N ASP A 51 -35.80 7.37 -13.84
CA ASP A 51 -35.76 8.29 -12.70
C ASP A 51 -34.37 8.92 -12.60
N PRO A 52 -34.20 10.21 -12.94
CA PRO A 52 -32.93 10.93 -12.84
C PRO A 52 -32.41 11.09 -11.40
N SER A 53 -33.27 10.93 -10.39
CA SER A 53 -32.89 10.99 -8.98
C SER A 53 -32.32 9.65 -8.44
N ALA A 54 -32.53 8.56 -9.17
CA ALA A 54 -31.98 7.26 -8.80
C ALA A 54 -30.46 7.27 -8.97
N GLN A 55 -29.73 7.05 -7.88
CA GLN A 55 -28.27 6.88 -7.92
C GLN A 55 -27.92 5.49 -8.51
N VAL A 56 -27.85 5.39 -9.84
CA VAL A 56 -27.40 4.18 -10.50
C VAL A 56 -25.88 4.21 -10.67
N GLN A 57 -25.21 3.27 -10.04
CA GLN A 57 -23.78 3.12 -10.16
C GLN A 57 -23.44 2.56 -11.56
N SER A 58 -22.75 3.36 -12.39
CA SER A 58 -22.38 2.98 -13.75
C SER A 58 -21.05 2.24 -13.86
N ALA A 59 -20.19 2.33 -12.83
CA ALA A 59 -18.92 1.61 -12.78
C ALA A 59 -18.82 0.85 -11.47
N TYR A 60 -18.63 -0.45 -11.55
CA TYR A 60 -18.49 -1.31 -10.39
C TYR A 60 -17.01 -1.53 -10.05
N PHE A 61 -16.67 -1.43 -8.77
CA PHE A 61 -15.31 -1.66 -8.26
C PHE A 61 -14.70 -2.97 -8.79
N ALA A 62 -15.49 -4.04 -8.81
CA ALA A 62 -15.04 -5.36 -9.24
C ALA A 62 -14.63 -5.43 -10.71
N PHE A 63 -15.26 -4.64 -11.60
CA PHE A 63 -15.03 -4.69 -13.04
C PHE A 63 -14.22 -3.52 -13.58
N GLY A 64 -14.17 -2.41 -12.85
CA GLY A 64 -13.40 -1.22 -13.23
C GLY A 64 -12.02 -1.14 -12.56
N ILE A 65 -11.93 -1.46 -11.27
CA ILE A 65 -10.71 -1.25 -10.47
C ILE A 65 -9.91 -2.54 -10.27
N LEU A 66 -10.54 -3.65 -9.86
CA LEU A 66 -9.80 -4.90 -9.62
C LEU A 66 -9.01 -5.42 -10.83
N PRO A 67 -9.51 -5.34 -12.10
CA PRO A 67 -8.73 -5.77 -13.26
C PRO A 67 -7.44 -4.97 -13.48
N PHE A 68 -7.35 -3.76 -12.93
CA PHE A 68 -6.13 -2.96 -12.94
C PHE A 68 -4.97 -3.68 -12.24
N ILE A 69 -5.27 -4.38 -11.15
CA ILE A 69 -4.28 -5.16 -10.39
C ILE A 69 -3.64 -6.22 -11.28
N LEU A 70 -4.42 -6.86 -12.16
CA LEU A 70 -3.91 -7.88 -13.09
C LEU A 70 -2.87 -7.28 -14.04
N VAL A 71 -3.22 -6.16 -14.66
CA VAL A 71 -2.36 -5.49 -15.67
C VAL A 71 -1.08 -4.98 -15.01
N MET A 72 -1.19 -4.36 -13.83
CA MET A 72 -0.04 -3.86 -13.08
C MET A 72 0.87 -4.98 -12.59
N SER A 73 0.32 -6.09 -12.10
CA SER A 73 1.11 -7.27 -11.69
C SER A 73 1.86 -7.87 -12.87
N ALA A 74 1.20 -8.02 -14.02
CA ALA A 74 1.84 -8.49 -15.25
C ALA A 74 2.97 -7.56 -15.72
N LEU A 75 2.73 -6.24 -15.69
CA LEU A 75 3.72 -5.23 -16.05
C LEU A 75 4.91 -5.22 -15.08
N THR A 76 4.68 -5.28 -13.78
CA THR A 76 5.72 -5.35 -12.75
C THR A 76 6.60 -6.59 -12.92
N ALA A 77 6.00 -7.76 -13.16
CA ALA A 77 6.71 -9.01 -13.41
C ALA A 77 7.57 -8.93 -14.69
N TRP A 78 7.04 -8.32 -15.75
CA TRP A 78 7.77 -8.12 -17.00
C TRP A 78 8.93 -7.13 -16.84
N LEU A 79 8.72 -5.98 -16.18
CA LEU A 79 9.76 -4.99 -15.88
C LEU A 79 10.86 -5.57 -15.00
N TRP A 80 10.52 -6.49 -14.09
CA TRP A 80 11.51 -7.25 -13.32
C TRP A 80 12.32 -8.18 -14.22
N HIS A 81 11.66 -8.92 -15.11
CA HIS A 81 12.34 -9.84 -16.04
C HIS A 81 13.34 -9.14 -16.95
N ILE A 82 12.99 -7.99 -17.52
CA ILE A 82 13.89 -7.17 -18.36
C ILE A 82 14.89 -6.35 -17.54
N LYS A 83 14.94 -6.55 -16.22
CA LYS A 83 15.88 -5.96 -15.25
C LYS A 83 15.72 -4.44 -15.01
N VAL A 84 14.76 -3.75 -15.60
CA VAL A 84 14.52 -2.32 -15.36
C VAL A 84 14.20 -2.09 -13.88
N LEU A 85 13.21 -2.82 -13.35
CA LEU A 85 12.83 -2.70 -11.96
C LEU A 85 13.93 -3.18 -11.00
N LYS A 86 14.66 -4.25 -11.38
CA LYS A 86 15.79 -4.75 -10.58
C LYS A 86 16.86 -3.67 -10.36
N ILE A 87 17.24 -2.92 -11.40
CA ILE A 87 18.25 -1.86 -11.29
C ILE A 87 17.83 -0.79 -10.27
N ILE A 88 16.56 -0.38 -10.30
CA ILE A 88 16.01 0.63 -9.37
C ILE A 88 16.03 0.09 -7.94
N VAL A 89 15.58 -1.14 -7.75
CA VAL A 89 15.55 -1.80 -6.43
C VAL A 89 16.94 -2.00 -5.88
N ASP A 90 17.91 -2.44 -6.70
CA ASP A 90 19.31 -2.63 -6.29
C ASP A 90 19.96 -1.30 -5.86
N ALA A 91 19.69 -0.20 -6.59
CA ALA A 91 20.19 1.12 -6.23
C ALA A 91 19.62 1.58 -4.87
N PHE A 92 18.31 1.47 -4.66
CA PHE A 92 17.66 1.83 -3.41
C PHE A 92 18.11 0.93 -2.24
N SER A 93 18.25 -0.37 -2.49
CA SER A 93 18.78 -1.33 -1.52
C SER A 93 20.18 -0.95 -1.02
N LYS A 94 21.09 -0.55 -1.91
CA LYS A 94 22.45 -0.10 -1.53
C LYS A 94 22.43 1.14 -0.65
N VAL A 95 21.51 2.08 -0.93
CA VAL A 95 21.33 3.27 -0.09
C VAL A 95 20.87 2.86 1.30
N CYS A 96 19.86 2.01 1.42
CA CYS A 96 19.35 1.51 2.70
C CYS A 96 20.42 0.74 3.48
N GLN A 97 21.18 -0.14 2.83
CA GLN A 97 22.28 -0.88 3.45
C GLN A 97 23.34 0.06 4.05
N LYS A 98 23.73 1.09 3.29
CA LYS A 98 24.75 2.05 3.73
C LYS A 98 24.27 2.95 4.87
N LEU A 99 23.01 3.39 4.83
CA LEU A 99 22.46 4.31 5.83
C LEU A 99 22.11 3.62 7.16
N PHE A 100 21.62 2.38 7.11
CA PHE A 100 21.07 1.69 8.27
C PHE A 100 21.91 0.50 8.74
N ASN A 101 23.02 0.22 8.05
CA ASN A 101 23.93 -0.91 8.36
C ASN A 101 23.16 -2.26 8.43
N ILE A 102 22.28 -2.52 7.45
CA ILE A 102 21.49 -3.75 7.35
C ILE A 102 22.10 -4.71 6.32
N GLY A 103 21.81 -5.99 6.47
CA GLY A 103 22.29 -7.02 5.55
C GLY A 103 21.76 -6.86 4.13
N GLY A 104 22.54 -7.32 3.14
CA GLY A 104 22.17 -7.24 1.72
C GLY A 104 20.81 -7.85 1.39
N PRO A 105 20.46 -9.07 1.90
CA PRO A 105 19.16 -9.67 1.66
C PRO A 105 18.01 -8.80 2.14
N ILE A 106 18.13 -8.21 3.33
CA ILE A 106 17.10 -7.34 3.90
C ILE A 106 17.01 -6.01 3.16
N GLY A 107 18.16 -5.43 2.79
CA GLY A 107 18.18 -4.23 1.96
C GLY A 107 17.44 -4.45 0.63
N LEU A 108 17.64 -5.61 -0.01
CA LEU A 108 16.95 -5.97 -1.25
C LEU A 108 15.45 -6.22 -1.02
N GLY A 109 15.09 -7.02 -0.01
CA GLY A 109 13.70 -7.33 0.30
C GLY A 109 12.88 -6.09 0.70
N ALA A 110 13.44 -5.24 1.57
CA ALA A 110 12.78 -4.01 2.01
C ALA A 110 12.61 -3.00 0.85
N ALA A 111 13.66 -2.81 0.03
CA ALA A 111 13.60 -1.93 -1.13
C ALA A 111 12.61 -2.42 -2.20
N ALA A 112 12.52 -3.73 -2.40
CA ALA A 112 11.60 -4.32 -3.36
C ALA A 112 10.13 -4.08 -3.00
N ASN A 113 9.78 -4.03 -1.71
CA ASN A 113 8.41 -3.81 -1.25
C ASN A 113 7.79 -2.50 -1.74
N VAL A 114 8.57 -1.51 -2.15
CA VAL A 114 8.05 -0.26 -2.75
C VAL A 114 7.37 -0.51 -4.10
N PHE A 115 7.81 -1.55 -4.82
CA PHE A 115 7.40 -1.79 -6.20
C PHE A 115 6.61 -3.08 -6.37
N VAL A 116 6.99 -4.14 -5.63
CA VAL A 116 6.33 -5.45 -5.64
C VAL A 116 5.56 -5.65 -4.34
N GLY A 117 4.68 -6.64 -4.31
CA GLY A 117 3.84 -6.90 -3.14
C GLY A 117 4.62 -7.44 -1.93
N GLN A 118 3.96 -7.39 -0.78
CA GLN A 118 4.54 -7.82 0.50
C GLN A 118 4.91 -9.31 0.56
N VAL A 119 4.36 -10.14 -0.32
CA VAL A 119 4.69 -11.57 -0.44
C VAL A 119 5.74 -11.81 -1.53
N GLU A 120 5.72 -11.04 -2.61
CA GLU A 120 6.65 -11.15 -3.73
C GLU A 120 8.06 -10.68 -3.35
N ALA A 121 8.17 -9.63 -2.53
CA ALA A 121 9.47 -9.13 -2.08
C ALA A 121 10.25 -10.18 -1.26
N PRO A 122 9.67 -10.89 -0.27
CA PRO A 122 10.31 -12.05 0.36
C PRO A 122 10.73 -13.16 -0.60
N LEU A 123 9.95 -13.39 -1.67
CA LEU A 123 10.30 -14.40 -2.68
C LEU A 123 11.63 -14.11 -3.37
N LEU A 124 11.99 -12.83 -3.56
CA LEU A 124 13.28 -12.43 -4.14
C LEU A 124 14.47 -12.88 -3.30
N ILE A 125 14.31 -12.93 -1.99
CA ILE A 125 15.35 -13.29 -1.03
C ILE A 125 15.10 -14.66 -0.40
N ARG A 126 14.25 -15.50 -1.02
CA ARG A 126 13.86 -16.82 -0.50
C ARG A 126 15.01 -17.67 0.02
N PRO A 127 16.19 -17.78 -0.67
CA PRO A 127 17.31 -18.60 -0.18
C PRO A 127 17.89 -18.15 1.17
N TYR A 128 17.56 -16.94 1.59
CA TYR A 128 18.06 -16.34 2.83
C TYR A 128 17.05 -16.37 3.97
N LEU A 129 15.75 -16.59 3.71
CA LEU A 129 14.70 -16.53 4.72
C LEU A 129 14.95 -17.40 5.94
N SER A 130 15.51 -18.62 5.73
CA SER A 130 15.86 -19.55 6.80
C SER A 130 17.00 -19.06 7.70
N ARG A 131 17.85 -18.14 7.20
CA ARG A 131 19.05 -17.63 7.87
C ARG A 131 18.88 -16.25 8.46
N LEU A 132 17.79 -15.56 8.14
CA LEU A 132 17.51 -14.22 8.66
C LEU A 132 17.40 -14.24 10.18
N THR A 133 17.98 -13.26 10.83
CA THR A 133 17.74 -13.02 12.26
C THR A 133 16.28 -12.62 12.51
N ASN A 134 15.79 -12.72 13.74
CA ASN A 134 14.43 -12.29 14.07
C ASN A 134 14.24 -10.78 13.87
N LYS A 135 15.29 -9.97 14.06
CA LYS A 135 15.30 -8.56 13.71
C LYS A 135 15.12 -8.34 12.21
N GLU A 136 15.84 -9.09 11.39
CA GLU A 136 15.75 -8.99 9.94
C GLU A 136 14.39 -9.45 9.42
N LEU A 137 13.80 -10.51 10.02
CA LEU A 137 12.40 -10.88 9.76
C LEU A 137 11.45 -9.75 10.14
N LEU A 138 11.65 -9.11 11.30
CA LEU A 138 10.85 -7.97 11.72
C LEU A 138 10.95 -6.82 10.70
N ILE A 139 12.15 -6.46 10.24
CA ILE A 139 12.34 -5.44 9.20
C ILE A 139 11.58 -5.80 7.92
N LEU A 140 11.71 -7.05 7.45
CA LEU A 140 11.07 -7.53 6.23
C LEU A 140 9.55 -7.41 6.30
N LEU A 141 8.94 -7.88 7.39
CA LEU A 141 7.50 -7.83 7.60
C LEU A 141 7.01 -6.38 7.79
N THR A 142 7.75 -5.58 8.57
CA THR A 142 7.42 -4.17 8.81
C THR A 142 7.46 -3.36 7.50
N ALA A 143 8.51 -3.53 6.69
CA ALA A 143 8.62 -2.88 5.39
C ALA A 143 7.50 -3.33 4.44
N GLY A 144 7.18 -4.63 4.41
CA GLY A 144 6.08 -5.18 3.61
C GLY A 144 4.72 -4.59 3.96
N MET A 145 4.44 -4.40 5.25
CA MET A 145 3.18 -3.83 5.70
C MET A 145 3.15 -2.29 5.69
N SER A 146 4.28 -1.61 5.65
CA SER A 146 4.30 -0.14 5.63
C SER A 146 4.32 0.49 4.24
N THR A 147 4.47 -0.31 3.19
CA THR A 147 4.49 0.11 1.79
C THR A 147 3.24 -0.35 1.04
N VAL A 148 3.03 0.19 -0.13
CA VAL A 148 1.96 -0.23 -1.06
C VAL A 148 2.60 -0.69 -2.35
N ALA A 149 2.25 -1.90 -2.80
CA ALA A 149 2.69 -2.43 -4.09
C ALA A 149 2.23 -1.55 -5.26
N GLY A 150 3.04 -1.43 -6.29
CA GLY A 150 2.71 -0.64 -7.48
C GLY A 150 1.39 -1.03 -8.13
N SER A 151 1.04 -2.31 -8.13
CA SER A 151 -0.23 -2.83 -8.64
C SER A 151 -1.46 -2.31 -7.86
N ILE A 152 -1.34 -2.19 -6.56
CA ILE A 152 -2.41 -1.72 -5.68
C ILE A 152 -2.48 -0.19 -5.69
N MET A 153 -1.33 0.49 -5.77
CA MET A 153 -1.25 1.95 -5.76
C MET A 153 -2.14 2.60 -6.81
N VAL A 154 -2.17 2.05 -8.02
CA VAL A 154 -3.02 2.57 -9.10
C VAL A 154 -4.51 2.38 -8.80
N ALA A 155 -4.88 1.25 -8.19
CA ALA A 155 -6.25 1.02 -7.75
C ALA A 155 -6.68 2.05 -6.69
N LEU A 156 -5.80 2.37 -5.72
CA LEU A 156 -6.07 3.40 -4.70
C LEU A 156 -6.22 4.79 -5.30
N VAL A 157 -5.38 5.16 -6.28
CA VAL A 157 -5.52 6.42 -7.02
C VAL A 157 -6.89 6.52 -7.70
N THR A 158 -7.36 5.42 -8.28
CA THR A 158 -8.67 5.39 -8.95
C THR A 158 -9.82 5.60 -7.96
N ILE A 159 -9.72 5.06 -6.75
CA ILE A 159 -10.70 5.28 -5.66
C ILE A 159 -10.75 6.75 -5.25
N LEU A 160 -9.58 7.39 -5.13
CA LEU A 160 -9.45 8.77 -4.67
C LEU A 160 -9.72 9.83 -5.77
N ASN A 161 -9.91 9.39 -7.01
CA ASN A 161 -10.09 10.29 -8.14
C ASN A 161 -11.32 11.19 -7.90
N GLY A 162 -11.09 12.50 -7.82
CA GLY A 162 -12.11 13.51 -7.54
C GLY A 162 -11.98 14.21 -6.17
N GLN A 163 -11.34 13.60 -5.18
CA GLN A 163 -11.10 14.24 -3.87
C GLN A 163 -9.84 15.11 -3.83
N PHE A 164 -8.92 14.91 -4.75
CA PHE A 164 -7.64 15.61 -4.81
C PHE A 164 -7.35 16.11 -6.23
N PRO A 165 -8.13 17.09 -6.75
CA PRO A 165 -8.03 17.52 -8.15
C PRO A 165 -6.70 18.21 -8.47
N ASP A 166 -6.04 18.83 -7.48
CA ASP A 166 -4.87 19.69 -7.68
C ASP A 166 -3.54 18.98 -7.42
N ILE A 167 -3.55 17.72 -6.99
CA ILE A 167 -2.32 16.99 -6.65
C ILE A 167 -2.15 15.70 -7.48
N ASN A 168 -0.89 15.37 -7.75
CA ASN A 168 -0.56 14.08 -8.38
C ASN A 168 -0.53 12.97 -7.34
N LEU A 169 -1.66 12.29 -7.13
CA LEU A 169 -1.83 11.22 -6.15
C LEU A 169 -0.78 10.11 -6.26
N ILE A 170 -0.39 9.74 -7.49
CA ILE A 170 0.63 8.69 -7.71
C ILE A 170 1.97 9.13 -7.15
N GLN A 171 2.37 10.38 -7.40
CA GLN A 171 3.59 10.94 -6.85
C GLN A 171 3.59 10.86 -5.32
N HIS A 172 2.49 11.24 -4.68
CA HIS A 172 2.36 11.21 -3.22
C HIS A 172 2.41 9.78 -2.67
N LEU A 173 1.72 8.83 -3.28
CA LEU A 173 1.71 7.44 -2.82
C LEU A 173 3.08 6.75 -3.02
N ILE A 174 3.78 7.01 -4.13
CA ILE A 174 5.15 6.52 -4.33
C ILE A 174 6.07 7.13 -3.26
N THR A 175 5.98 8.43 -3.03
CA THR A 175 6.78 9.13 -2.02
C THR A 175 6.54 8.55 -0.63
N ALA A 176 5.27 8.33 -0.25
CA ALA A 176 4.90 7.69 1.01
C ALA A 176 5.54 6.29 1.13
N SER A 177 5.43 5.44 0.09
CA SER A 177 6.03 4.10 0.09
C SER A 177 7.57 4.15 0.20
N VAL A 178 8.23 5.07 -0.50
CA VAL A 178 9.69 5.24 -0.44
C VAL A 178 10.14 5.66 0.96
N ILE A 179 9.45 6.63 1.59
CA ILE A 179 9.75 7.11 2.95
C ILE A 179 9.42 6.03 4.00
N SER A 180 8.43 5.19 3.76
CA SER A 180 8.03 4.12 4.69
C SER A 180 9.13 3.09 4.91
N VAL A 181 9.99 2.79 3.92
CA VAL A 181 11.06 1.80 4.06
C VAL A 181 12.10 2.22 5.11
N PRO A 182 12.72 3.41 5.03
CA PRO A 182 13.57 3.92 6.12
C PRO A 182 12.87 3.93 7.48
N ALA A 183 11.62 4.38 7.54
CA ALA A 183 10.85 4.42 8.78
C ALA A 183 10.65 3.00 9.35
N ALA A 184 10.31 2.01 8.51
CA ALA A 184 10.17 0.62 8.92
C ALA A 184 11.47 0.05 9.51
N ILE A 185 12.61 0.34 8.89
CA ILE A 185 13.93 -0.08 9.37
C ILE A 185 14.23 0.57 10.74
N ILE A 186 13.97 1.87 10.89
CA ILE A 186 14.19 2.60 12.15
C ILE A 186 13.35 1.99 13.27
N TYR A 187 12.03 1.86 13.08
CA TYR A 187 11.15 1.29 14.12
C TYR A 187 11.50 -0.15 14.44
N SER A 188 11.84 -0.97 13.45
CA SER A 188 12.27 -2.35 13.68
C SER A 188 13.57 -2.41 14.49
N ASN A 189 14.54 -1.51 14.23
CA ASN A 189 15.77 -1.41 14.99
C ASN A 189 15.53 -0.97 16.46
N ILE A 190 14.57 -0.06 16.68
CA ILE A 190 14.18 0.38 18.03
C ILE A 190 13.49 -0.75 18.79
N MET A 191 12.57 -1.47 18.13
CA MET A 191 11.76 -2.52 18.76
C MET A 191 12.54 -3.81 18.99
N MET A 192 13.58 -4.09 18.20
CA MET A 192 14.41 -5.28 18.31
C MET A 192 15.87 -4.97 17.92
N PRO A 193 16.64 -4.34 18.83
CA PRO A 193 18.03 -4.01 18.56
C PRO A 193 18.89 -5.27 18.45
N SER A 194 19.69 -5.37 17.40
CA SER A 194 20.69 -6.43 17.17
C SER A 194 21.73 -5.92 16.16
N ASN A 195 22.97 -6.34 16.31
CA ASN A 195 24.06 -6.04 15.37
C ASN A 195 24.34 -7.18 14.41
N GLU A 196 23.63 -8.29 14.52
CA GLU A 196 23.77 -9.43 13.63
C GLU A 196 23.17 -9.12 12.26
N VAL A 197 23.90 -9.46 11.20
CA VAL A 197 23.47 -9.28 9.80
C VAL A 197 23.73 -10.55 9.01
N THR A 198 22.78 -10.92 8.17
CA THR A 198 22.90 -12.08 7.27
C THR A 198 23.82 -11.73 6.09
N THR A 199 24.79 -12.61 5.83
CA THR A 199 25.71 -12.47 4.68
C THR A 199 24.96 -12.65 3.36
N PHE A 200 25.33 -11.88 2.35
CA PHE A 200 24.69 -11.83 1.05
C PHE A 200 25.60 -12.34 -0.06
N ASP A 201 25.06 -13.22 -0.89
CA ASP A 201 25.68 -13.71 -2.11
C ASP A 201 24.66 -13.61 -3.25
N GLU A 202 24.82 -12.60 -4.09
CA GLU A 202 23.86 -12.30 -5.18
C GLU A 202 23.69 -13.48 -6.16
N SER A 203 24.69 -14.35 -6.30
CA SER A 203 24.63 -15.50 -7.18
C SER A 203 23.57 -16.53 -6.79
N LYS A 204 23.12 -16.50 -5.53
CA LYS A 204 22.08 -17.38 -4.98
C LYS A 204 20.65 -16.88 -5.16
N LEU A 205 20.47 -15.68 -5.72
CA LEU A 205 19.12 -15.16 -5.97
C LEU A 205 18.39 -15.99 -7.03
N PRO A 206 17.10 -16.29 -6.81
CA PRO A 206 16.35 -17.11 -7.75
C PRO A 206 16.07 -16.35 -9.05
N LYS A 207 16.13 -17.07 -10.17
CA LYS A 207 15.59 -16.59 -11.44
C LYS A 207 14.07 -16.80 -11.43
N LEU A 208 13.30 -15.73 -11.28
CA LEU A 208 11.84 -15.80 -11.14
C LEU A 208 11.14 -16.14 -12.45
N TYR A 209 11.64 -15.63 -13.58
CA TYR A 209 11.00 -15.74 -14.89
C TYR A 209 11.98 -16.25 -15.94
N ASN A 210 11.52 -17.19 -16.78
CA ASN A 210 12.34 -17.78 -17.83
C ASN A 210 12.31 -16.99 -19.14
N SER A 211 11.19 -16.29 -19.42
CA SER A 211 10.98 -15.47 -20.61
C SER A 211 10.03 -14.34 -20.32
N SER A 212 9.92 -13.35 -21.23
CA SER A 212 8.94 -12.27 -21.12
C SER A 212 7.50 -12.78 -21.06
N MET A 213 7.18 -13.83 -21.84
CA MET A 213 5.84 -14.44 -21.79
C MET A 213 5.57 -15.15 -20.46
N ASP A 214 6.58 -15.85 -19.91
CA ASP A 214 6.49 -16.49 -18.59
C ASP A 214 6.25 -15.43 -17.49
N ALA A 215 6.96 -14.30 -17.56
CA ALA A 215 6.77 -13.18 -16.63
C ALA A 215 5.35 -12.59 -16.71
N ILE A 216 4.88 -12.29 -17.92
CA ILE A 216 3.52 -11.73 -18.13
C ILE A 216 2.47 -12.73 -17.64
N THR A 217 2.59 -14.02 -18.00
CA THR A 217 1.60 -15.04 -17.63
C THR A 217 1.54 -15.26 -16.12
N LYS A 218 2.70 -15.38 -15.45
CA LYS A 218 2.76 -15.49 -13.99
C LYS A 218 2.24 -14.24 -13.32
N GLY A 219 2.69 -13.06 -13.74
CA GLY A 219 2.22 -11.79 -13.17
C GLY A 219 0.71 -11.58 -13.35
N THR A 220 0.12 -12.02 -14.48
CA THR A 220 -1.34 -12.00 -14.67
C THR A 220 -2.05 -12.92 -13.69
N ARG A 221 -1.51 -14.14 -13.47
CA ARG A 221 -2.08 -15.10 -12.52
C ARG A 221 -2.00 -14.58 -11.09
N ASP A 222 -0.85 -14.06 -10.69
CA ASP A 222 -0.63 -13.48 -9.36
C ASP A 222 -1.57 -12.28 -9.15
N GLY A 223 -1.71 -11.41 -10.16
CA GLY A 223 -2.64 -10.28 -10.15
C GLY A 223 -4.11 -10.71 -10.02
N LEU A 224 -4.50 -11.80 -10.67
CA LEU A 224 -5.86 -12.36 -10.55
C LEU A 224 -6.12 -12.87 -9.14
N GLU A 225 -5.18 -13.59 -8.54
CA GLU A 225 -5.30 -14.09 -7.18
C GLU A 225 -5.42 -12.94 -6.16
N ILE A 226 -4.62 -11.88 -6.33
CA ILE A 226 -4.71 -10.66 -5.51
C ILE A 226 -6.08 -9.99 -5.70
N ALA A 227 -6.54 -9.79 -6.93
CA ALA A 227 -7.80 -9.12 -7.22
C ALA A 227 -9.00 -9.88 -6.61
N LEU A 228 -9.04 -11.19 -6.75
CA LEU A 228 -10.07 -12.04 -6.15
C LEU A 228 -10.03 -11.99 -4.62
N SER A 229 -8.83 -12.04 -4.04
CA SER A 229 -8.64 -11.95 -2.59
C SER A 229 -9.10 -10.59 -2.06
N VAL A 230 -8.74 -9.49 -2.72
CA VAL A 230 -9.19 -8.13 -2.36
C VAL A 230 -10.71 -8.04 -2.42
N GLY A 231 -11.34 -8.51 -3.50
CA GLY A 231 -12.80 -8.51 -3.64
C GLY A 231 -13.50 -9.32 -2.53
N ALA A 232 -13.01 -10.52 -2.24
CA ALA A 232 -13.55 -11.38 -1.19
C ALA A 232 -13.41 -10.75 0.22
N ILE A 233 -12.24 -10.21 0.52
CA ILE A 233 -11.94 -9.54 1.80
C ILE A 233 -12.84 -8.32 1.99
N LEU A 234 -13.04 -7.49 0.95
CA LEU A 234 -13.92 -6.33 1.02
C LEU A 234 -15.35 -6.73 1.37
N ILE A 235 -15.90 -7.75 0.73
CA ILE A 235 -17.26 -8.25 1.04
C ILE A 235 -17.35 -8.67 2.51
N VAL A 236 -16.42 -9.52 2.96
CA VAL A 236 -16.44 -10.06 4.32
C VAL A 236 -16.29 -8.96 5.38
N PHE A 237 -15.29 -8.10 5.22
CA PHE A 237 -15.03 -7.08 6.24
C PHE A 237 -16.09 -5.99 6.30
N ILE A 238 -16.61 -5.53 5.15
CA ILE A 238 -17.73 -4.57 5.17
C ILE A 238 -18.94 -5.18 5.86
N THR A 239 -19.23 -6.48 5.61
CA THR A 239 -20.30 -7.18 6.29
C THR A 239 -20.06 -7.29 7.80
N LEU A 240 -18.84 -7.66 8.22
CA LEU A 240 -18.49 -7.76 9.64
C LEU A 240 -18.61 -6.40 10.36
N VAL A 241 -18.16 -5.31 9.74
CA VAL A 241 -18.35 -3.96 10.29
C VAL A 241 -19.81 -3.64 10.46
N ALA A 242 -20.65 -3.87 9.44
CA ALA A 242 -22.08 -3.61 9.51
C ALA A 242 -22.77 -4.45 10.63
N LEU A 243 -22.33 -5.69 10.83
CA LEU A 243 -22.81 -6.52 11.94
C LEU A 243 -22.40 -5.97 13.31
N VAL A 244 -21.14 -5.56 13.47
CA VAL A 244 -20.64 -4.94 14.71
C VAL A 244 -21.38 -3.62 14.98
N ASP A 245 -21.54 -2.76 13.97
CA ASP A 245 -22.27 -1.50 14.12
C ASP A 245 -23.74 -1.73 14.48
N SER A 246 -24.38 -2.77 13.91
CA SER A 246 -25.74 -3.14 14.29
C SER A 246 -25.85 -3.58 15.76
N LEU A 247 -24.85 -4.29 16.28
CA LEU A 247 -24.78 -4.68 17.69
C LEU A 247 -24.50 -3.48 18.61
N LEU A 248 -23.59 -2.58 18.21
CA LEU A 248 -23.26 -1.37 18.95
C LEU A 248 -24.45 -0.41 18.98
N GLY A 249 -25.20 -0.29 17.88
CA GLY A 249 -26.41 0.52 17.76
C GLY A 249 -27.54 0.11 18.72
N ILE A 250 -27.54 -1.12 19.22
CA ILE A 250 -28.47 -1.56 20.28
C ILE A 250 -28.13 -0.85 21.61
N ILE A 251 -26.86 -0.49 21.83
CA ILE A 251 -26.40 0.16 23.05
C ILE A 251 -26.61 1.67 22.94
N SER A 252 -26.23 2.26 21.79
CA SER A 252 -26.42 3.70 21.48
C SER A 252 -26.37 3.89 19.96
N GLU A 253 -27.30 4.70 19.43
CA GLU A 253 -27.36 5.03 17.98
C GLU A 253 -26.09 5.73 17.47
N ASP A 254 -25.37 6.45 18.35
CA ASP A 254 -24.12 7.16 18.00
C ASP A 254 -22.89 6.25 18.08
N LEU A 255 -23.03 5.02 18.54
CA LEU A 255 -21.90 4.10 18.77
C LEU A 255 -21.65 3.23 17.55
N SER A 256 -20.48 3.39 16.92
CA SER A 256 -20.01 2.56 15.81
C SER A 256 -18.57 2.12 16.02
N LEU A 257 -18.16 1.06 15.33
CA LEU A 257 -16.75 0.63 15.31
C LEU A 257 -15.84 1.77 14.87
N GLN A 258 -16.28 2.54 13.90
CA GLN A 258 -15.55 3.71 13.38
C GLN A 258 -15.38 4.77 14.46
N ALA A 259 -16.42 5.09 15.22
CA ALA A 259 -16.37 6.06 16.32
C ALA A 259 -15.38 5.62 17.41
N ILE A 260 -15.42 4.34 17.80
CA ILE A 260 -14.50 3.77 18.79
C ILE A 260 -13.04 3.86 18.31
N LEU A 261 -12.79 3.40 17.08
CA LEU A 261 -11.45 3.45 16.49
C LEU A 261 -10.98 4.89 16.30
N GLY A 262 -11.89 5.80 15.94
CA GLY A 262 -11.60 7.23 15.84
C GLY A 262 -11.05 7.81 17.14
N PHE A 263 -11.67 7.49 18.24
CA PHE A 263 -11.23 7.94 19.58
C PHE A 263 -9.86 7.34 19.97
N ILE A 264 -9.63 6.06 19.66
CA ILE A 264 -8.37 5.36 19.97
C ILE A 264 -7.21 5.94 19.14
N PHE A 265 -7.43 6.24 17.86
CA PHE A 265 -6.39 6.72 16.96
C PHE A 265 -6.25 8.24 16.91
N ALA A 266 -7.23 9.02 17.42
CA ALA A 266 -7.16 10.48 17.46
C ALA A 266 -5.87 11.06 18.05
N PRO A 267 -5.35 10.56 19.20
CA PRO A 267 -4.09 11.04 19.75
C PRO A 267 -2.91 10.85 18.78
N ILE A 268 -2.89 9.75 18.04
CA ILE A 268 -1.84 9.47 17.03
C ILE A 268 -1.97 10.45 15.87
N CYS A 269 -3.19 10.71 15.40
CA CYS A 269 -3.46 11.67 14.32
C CYS A 269 -3.07 13.09 14.75
N TRP A 270 -3.35 13.47 15.98
CA TRP A 270 -2.91 14.74 16.55
C TRP A 270 -1.39 14.86 16.60
N LEU A 271 -0.68 13.81 17.02
CA LEU A 271 0.78 13.78 17.01
C LEU A 271 1.38 13.88 15.60
N MET A 272 0.63 13.50 14.55
CA MET A 272 1.05 13.70 13.16
C MET A 272 0.87 15.15 12.68
N GLY A 273 0.28 16.04 13.50
CA GLY A 273 0.06 17.43 13.16
C GLY A 273 -1.35 17.75 12.66
N ILE A 274 -2.30 16.81 12.81
CA ILE A 274 -3.73 17.06 12.51
C ILE A 274 -4.35 17.81 13.69
N PRO A 275 -5.08 18.93 13.48
CA PRO A 275 -5.81 19.62 14.53
C PRO A 275 -6.73 18.69 15.31
N TRP A 276 -6.87 18.92 16.63
CA TRP A 276 -7.64 18.00 17.48
C TRP A 276 -9.10 17.84 17.03
N GLU A 277 -9.70 18.89 16.50
CA GLU A 277 -11.04 18.91 15.97
C GLU A 277 -11.25 17.96 14.79
N GLU A 278 -10.19 17.75 14.01
CA GLU A 278 -10.18 16.87 12.83
C GLU A 278 -9.59 15.48 13.16
N ALA A 279 -8.88 15.34 14.29
CA ALA A 279 -8.11 14.15 14.64
C ALA A 279 -8.98 12.90 14.82
N VAL A 280 -10.23 13.06 15.28
CA VAL A 280 -11.16 11.93 15.43
C VAL A 280 -11.56 11.37 14.06
N VAL A 281 -11.84 12.25 13.09
CA VAL A 281 -12.21 11.86 11.72
C VAL A 281 -11.04 11.14 11.03
N ALA A 282 -9.83 11.70 11.11
CA ALA A 282 -8.63 11.05 10.60
C ALA A 282 -8.33 9.71 11.32
N GLY A 283 -8.58 9.68 12.64
CA GLY A 283 -8.45 8.50 13.49
C GLY A 283 -9.42 7.37 13.10
N GLN A 284 -10.64 7.70 12.70
CA GLN A 284 -11.60 6.73 12.16
C GLN A 284 -11.03 6.01 10.93
N LEU A 285 -10.46 6.78 10.00
CA LEU A 285 -9.87 6.23 8.77
C LEU A 285 -8.63 5.36 9.08
N LEU A 286 -7.75 5.83 9.97
CA LEU A 286 -6.56 5.09 10.38
C LEU A 286 -6.92 3.81 11.15
N GLY A 287 -7.95 3.87 12.00
CA GLY A 287 -8.49 2.73 12.71
C GLY A 287 -9.09 1.69 11.77
N ILE A 288 -9.90 2.12 10.80
CA ILE A 288 -10.46 1.25 9.76
C ILE A 288 -9.34 0.59 8.95
N LYS A 289 -8.33 1.35 8.53
CA LYS A 289 -7.15 0.77 7.86
C LYS A 289 -6.54 -0.36 8.67
N THR A 290 -6.30 -0.11 9.96
CA THR A 290 -5.61 -1.06 10.85
C THR A 290 -6.47 -2.29 11.15
N ALA A 291 -7.77 -2.10 11.41
CA ALA A 291 -8.69 -3.19 11.73
C ALA A 291 -9.06 -4.02 10.48
N LEU A 292 -9.28 -3.37 9.35
CA LEU A 292 -9.78 -3.98 8.12
C LEU A 292 -8.69 -4.01 7.06
N ASN A 293 -8.64 -2.94 6.23
CA ASN A 293 -7.63 -2.76 5.20
C ASN A 293 -7.62 -1.30 4.67
N GLU A 294 -6.61 -1.00 3.88
CA GLU A 294 -6.41 0.30 3.25
C GLU A 294 -7.49 0.64 2.21
N PHE A 295 -8.05 -0.34 1.49
CA PHE A 295 -9.08 -0.08 0.47
C PHE A 295 -10.32 0.56 1.08
N VAL A 296 -10.80 0.02 2.21
CA VAL A 296 -11.97 0.56 2.93
C VAL A 296 -11.64 1.95 3.49
N ALA A 297 -10.44 2.15 4.02
CA ALA A 297 -10.02 3.44 4.55
C ALA A 297 -9.91 4.51 3.46
N TYR A 298 -9.33 4.17 2.29
CA TYR A 298 -9.27 5.09 1.15
C TYR A 298 -10.63 5.37 0.54
N ALA A 299 -11.53 4.38 0.48
CA ALA A 299 -12.92 4.60 0.09
C ALA A 299 -13.64 5.53 1.07
N GLY A 300 -13.39 5.38 2.37
CA GLY A 300 -13.86 6.31 3.40
C GLY A 300 -13.34 7.72 3.18
N LEU A 301 -12.03 7.89 2.92
CA LEU A 301 -11.44 9.19 2.61
C LEU A 301 -12.04 9.80 1.33
N ALA A 302 -12.29 8.99 0.30
CA ALA A 302 -12.91 9.43 -0.96
C ALA A 302 -14.35 9.90 -0.81
N ASN A 303 -15.09 9.36 0.14
CA ASN A 303 -16.50 9.69 0.40
C ASN A 303 -16.69 10.66 1.58
N LEU A 304 -15.62 11.26 2.08
CA LEU A 304 -15.69 12.20 3.19
C LEU A 304 -16.45 13.47 2.77
N GLU A 305 -17.34 13.93 3.62
CA GLU A 305 -18.04 15.19 3.39
C GLU A 305 -17.06 16.37 3.35
N PRO A 306 -17.27 17.34 2.43
CA PRO A 306 -16.42 18.52 2.35
C PRO A 306 -16.38 19.29 3.68
N GLY A 307 -15.17 19.66 4.12
CA GLY A 307 -14.98 20.46 5.32
C GLY A 307 -14.72 19.69 6.62
N LEU A 308 -14.83 18.34 6.63
CA LEU A 308 -14.48 17.52 7.80
C LEU A 308 -12.98 17.41 8.04
N LEU A 309 -12.17 17.51 7.00
CA LEU A 309 -10.72 17.60 7.06
C LEU A 309 -10.25 18.76 6.19
N SER A 310 -9.32 19.55 6.71
CA SER A 310 -8.56 20.53 5.92
C SER A 310 -7.70 19.83 4.85
N GLU A 311 -7.28 20.54 3.81
CA GLU A 311 -6.43 19.96 2.74
C GLU A 311 -5.12 19.40 3.29
N GLN A 312 -4.54 20.06 4.31
CA GLN A 312 -3.36 19.56 5.00
C GLN A 312 -3.63 18.25 5.74
N SER A 313 -4.73 18.19 6.51
CA SER A 313 -5.11 16.98 7.24
C SER A 313 -5.49 15.84 6.32
N LYS A 314 -6.14 16.12 5.19
CA LYS A 314 -6.38 15.12 4.12
C LYS A 314 -5.07 14.54 3.59
N LEU A 315 -4.07 15.40 3.33
CA LEU A 315 -2.78 14.96 2.82
C LEU A 315 -1.99 14.15 3.87
N ILE A 316 -1.97 14.57 5.12
CA ILE A 316 -1.36 13.80 6.23
C ILE A 316 -2.03 12.43 6.35
N THR A 317 -3.37 12.40 6.31
CA THR A 317 -4.16 11.18 6.37
C THR A 317 -3.87 10.28 5.16
N LEU A 318 -3.82 10.83 3.95
CA LEU A 318 -3.45 10.10 2.73
C LEU A 318 -2.13 9.32 2.91
N TYR A 319 -1.10 9.98 3.44
CA TYR A 319 0.19 9.34 3.69
C TYR A 319 0.13 8.30 4.81
N ALA A 320 -0.56 8.59 5.90
CA ALA A 320 -0.71 7.66 7.01
C ALA A 320 -1.52 6.40 6.62
N LEU A 321 -2.43 6.52 5.66
CA LEU A 321 -3.16 5.38 5.10
C LEU A 321 -2.32 4.56 4.11
N CYS A 322 -1.23 5.11 3.56
CA CYS A 322 -0.39 4.42 2.59
C CYS A 322 0.41 3.30 3.26
N GLY A 323 -0.02 2.07 3.03
CA GLY A 323 0.62 0.85 3.55
C GLY A 323 -0.40 -0.20 3.98
N PHE A 324 0.04 -1.45 3.92
CA PHE A 324 -0.74 -2.65 4.26
C PHE A 324 -0.72 -2.96 5.77
N ALA A 325 -0.56 -1.96 6.64
CA ALA A 325 -0.51 -2.14 8.09
C ALA A 325 -1.90 -2.44 8.66
N ASN A 326 -2.34 -3.71 8.52
CA ASN A 326 -3.62 -4.21 9.01
C ASN A 326 -3.52 -5.69 9.43
N PHE A 327 -4.52 -6.19 10.17
CA PHE A 327 -4.55 -7.58 10.65
C PHE A 327 -4.62 -8.60 9.52
N SER A 328 -5.29 -8.28 8.41
CA SER A 328 -5.35 -9.16 7.24
C SER A 328 -3.96 -9.39 6.64
N SER A 329 -3.16 -8.34 6.51
CA SER A 329 -1.79 -8.40 6.01
C SER A 329 -0.85 -9.21 6.90
N VAL A 330 -1.05 -9.18 8.22
CA VAL A 330 -0.34 -10.08 9.14
C VAL A 330 -0.58 -11.54 8.76
N GLY A 331 -1.84 -11.91 8.55
CA GLY A 331 -2.20 -13.28 8.12
C GLY A 331 -1.57 -13.66 6.78
N ILE A 332 -1.65 -12.77 5.79
CA ILE A 332 -1.09 -12.96 4.44
C ILE A 332 0.42 -13.17 4.52
N LEU A 333 1.14 -12.34 5.28
CA LEU A 333 2.60 -12.43 5.42
C LEU A 333 3.03 -13.70 6.15
N VAL A 334 2.39 -14.04 7.26
CA VAL A 334 2.71 -15.26 8.01
C VAL A 334 2.45 -16.50 7.15
N ALA A 335 1.38 -16.52 6.38
CA ALA A 335 1.07 -17.62 5.46
C ALA A 335 2.05 -17.66 4.28
N GLY A 336 2.27 -16.54 3.59
CA GLY A 336 3.11 -16.46 2.39
C GLY A 336 4.59 -16.71 2.68
N VAL A 337 5.18 -16.00 3.65
CA VAL A 337 6.58 -16.18 4.03
C VAL A 337 6.77 -17.52 4.73
N GLY A 338 5.79 -17.97 5.55
CA GLY A 338 5.81 -19.27 6.19
C GLY A 338 5.76 -20.45 5.22
N ALA A 339 5.10 -20.30 4.06
CA ALA A 339 5.15 -21.31 2.99
C ALA A 339 6.52 -21.37 2.29
N MET A 340 7.27 -20.25 2.24
CA MET A 340 8.61 -20.17 1.67
C MET A 340 9.72 -20.71 2.61
N ALA A 341 9.51 -20.57 3.93
CA ALA A 341 10.43 -21.00 4.99
C ALA A 341 9.62 -21.61 6.17
N PRO A 342 9.11 -22.86 6.01
CA PRO A 342 8.25 -23.51 7.01
C PRO A 342 8.89 -23.63 8.40
N GLU A 343 10.22 -23.81 8.44
CA GLU A 343 11.02 -23.89 9.68
C GLU A 343 11.04 -22.60 10.49
N ARG A 344 10.71 -21.46 9.88
CA ARG A 344 10.68 -20.13 10.50
C ARG A 344 9.27 -19.66 10.88
N LYS A 345 8.25 -20.53 10.72
CA LYS A 345 6.84 -20.17 10.96
C LYS A 345 6.59 -19.64 12.38
N ASN A 346 7.19 -20.25 13.38
CA ASN A 346 7.01 -19.81 14.79
C ASN A 346 7.66 -18.43 15.02
N ASP A 347 8.83 -18.18 14.42
CA ASP A 347 9.49 -16.88 14.50
C ASP A 347 8.67 -15.80 13.82
N LEU A 348 8.12 -16.08 12.62
CA LEU A 348 7.23 -15.18 11.89
C LEU A 348 6.01 -14.79 12.73
N VAL A 349 5.33 -15.77 13.36
CA VAL A 349 4.20 -15.51 14.25
C VAL A 349 4.62 -14.64 15.44
N SER A 350 5.79 -14.93 16.04
CA SER A 350 6.27 -14.21 17.23
C SER A 350 6.58 -12.72 16.96
N VAL A 351 7.02 -12.39 15.73
CA VAL A 351 7.35 -11.00 15.35
C VAL A 351 6.22 -10.28 14.61
N SER A 352 5.18 -10.99 14.18
CA SER A 352 4.15 -10.44 13.27
C SER A 352 3.36 -9.28 13.87
N LEU A 353 2.93 -9.38 15.14
CA LEU A 353 2.23 -8.26 15.80
C LEU A 353 3.16 -7.06 16.05
N LYS A 354 4.43 -7.31 16.36
CA LYS A 354 5.42 -6.23 16.45
C LYS A 354 5.60 -5.56 15.08
N ALA A 355 5.63 -6.35 14.02
CA ALA A 355 5.71 -5.83 12.66
C ALA A 355 4.49 -4.97 12.29
N LEU A 356 3.28 -5.36 12.69
CA LEU A 356 2.07 -4.54 12.52
C LEU A 356 2.18 -3.19 13.23
N ILE A 357 2.61 -3.19 14.49
CA ILE A 357 2.83 -1.95 15.25
C ILE A 357 3.90 -1.09 14.57
N GLY A 358 5.04 -1.69 14.21
CA GLY A 358 6.12 -0.99 13.52
C GLY A 358 5.69 -0.40 12.18
N ALA A 359 4.90 -1.13 11.41
CA ALA A 359 4.38 -0.68 10.12
C ALA A 359 3.33 0.45 10.27
N THR A 360 2.46 0.37 11.28
CA THR A 360 1.53 1.45 11.60
C THR A 360 2.29 2.73 11.96
N LEU A 361 3.30 2.63 12.84
CA LEU A 361 4.15 3.76 13.20
C LEU A 361 4.95 4.30 12.01
N ALA A 362 5.46 3.44 11.13
CA ALA A 362 6.14 3.85 9.91
C ALA A 362 5.21 4.63 8.96
N SER A 363 3.97 4.17 8.78
CA SER A 363 2.96 4.89 7.99
C SER A 363 2.58 6.23 8.66
N CYS A 364 2.42 6.28 9.98
CA CYS A 364 2.19 7.53 10.72
C CYS A 364 3.37 8.51 10.57
N MET A 365 4.61 8.00 10.59
CA MET A 365 5.80 8.81 10.36
C MET A 365 5.80 9.46 8.97
N THR A 366 5.35 8.77 7.93
CA THR A 366 5.24 9.37 6.60
C THR A 366 4.21 10.49 6.56
N GLY A 367 3.08 10.34 7.27
CA GLY A 367 2.08 11.39 7.47
C GLY A 367 2.65 12.61 8.22
N LEU A 368 3.41 12.37 9.30
CA LEU A 368 4.11 13.43 10.03
C LEU A 368 5.10 14.19 9.14
N VAL A 369 5.92 13.47 8.35
CA VAL A 369 6.94 14.08 7.49
C VAL A 369 6.28 15.00 6.46
N ILE A 370 5.22 14.57 5.79
CA ILE A 370 4.54 15.42 4.80
C ILE A 370 3.84 16.62 5.46
N GLY A 371 3.29 16.43 6.66
CA GLY A 371 2.72 17.51 7.46
C GLY A 371 3.76 18.60 7.78
N LEU A 372 4.95 18.21 8.20
CA LEU A 372 6.07 19.13 8.46
C LEU A 372 6.56 19.83 7.19
N VAL A 373 6.70 19.12 6.08
CA VAL A 373 7.19 19.70 4.80
C VAL A 373 6.21 20.74 4.26
N ASN A 374 4.91 20.52 4.40
CA ASN A 374 3.90 21.48 3.94
C ASN A 374 3.71 22.68 4.89
N TYR A 375 4.19 22.57 6.13
CA TYR A 375 4.13 23.68 7.09
C TYR A 375 5.30 24.67 6.91
N LEU A 376 6.42 24.20 6.31
CA LEU A 376 7.61 25.03 5.98
C LEU A 376 7.46 25.71 4.64
#